data_5caa7076f670ac523503bb26c29c373a
#
_entry.id   5caa7076f670ac523503bb26c29c373a
#
_cell.length_a   1.000
_cell.length_b   1.000
_cell.length_c   1.000
_cell.angle_alpha   90.00
_cell.angle_beta   90.00
_cell.angle_gamma   90.00
#
_symmetry.space_group_name_H-M   'P 1'
#
loop_
_entity.id
_entity.type
_entity.pdbx_description
1 polymer ?
#
loop_
_entity_poly.entity_id
_entity_poly.type
_entity_poly.pdbx_seq_one_letter_code
_entity_poly.pdbx_strand_id
1 'polypeptide(L)'
;MKDVAARAGVGLKTVSRVVNDEPGVTQETERRVREAIDALGFRRNDSARILRKGRTATVGLVLEDLADPFYAPLSGAVEEVARAHGSLLIHGSSGEDPAREEELVLALCARRVDGLVVVPASTDHRYLEPELAAGVAAVFVDRPPGRISADTVLSDNYGGARRAVEHLAGHGHRRIGFIGDHPRIHTAAERLRGYRSAMADAGLPVAAGWTSLGSTEPARVAAECVRMTSGPDAVTALFTGNNRVTVTAVRTLTAGGRAAALVGFDDFEMADLLSPGVTVVAQDPAELGRRAAARLFQRLDGAVGDPDRLVLPTRLITRGSGEQPPAP
;
A
#
# COMPACT_ATOMS: atom_id res chain seq x y z
N MET A 1 -39.09 -7.88 -5.53
CA MET A 1 -40.00 -6.79 -5.06
C MET A 1 -41.49 -7.01 -5.36
N LYS A 2 -41.87 -7.48 -6.56
CA LYS A 2 -43.29 -7.79 -6.88
C LYS A 2 -43.87 -8.82 -5.92
N ASP A 3 -43.16 -9.90 -5.67
CA ASP A 3 -43.61 -10.98 -4.77
C ASP A 3 -43.68 -10.53 -3.31
N VAL A 4 -42.72 -9.66 -2.88
CA VAL A 4 -42.77 -9.03 -1.55
C VAL A 4 -44.01 -8.14 -1.42
N ALA A 5 -44.33 -7.32 -2.41
CA ALA A 5 -45.49 -6.46 -2.44
C ALA A 5 -46.79 -7.28 -2.37
N ALA A 6 -46.90 -8.35 -3.14
CA ALA A 6 -48.05 -9.26 -3.11
C ALA A 6 -48.20 -9.94 -1.76
N ARG A 7 -47.14 -10.46 -1.15
CA ARG A 7 -47.16 -11.14 0.15
C ARG A 7 -47.44 -10.18 1.30
N ALA A 8 -46.91 -8.96 1.27
CA ALA A 8 -47.13 -7.94 2.29
C ALA A 8 -48.48 -7.20 2.11
N GLY A 9 -49.21 -7.42 1.00
CA GLY A 9 -50.46 -6.73 0.69
C GLY A 9 -50.32 -5.21 0.55
N VAL A 10 -49.21 -4.76 -0.11
CA VAL A 10 -48.89 -3.34 -0.30
C VAL A 10 -48.47 -3.04 -1.72
N GLY A 11 -48.46 -1.77 -2.10
CA GLY A 11 -47.96 -1.35 -3.39
C GLY A 11 -46.44 -1.46 -3.51
N LEU A 12 -45.93 -1.66 -4.75
CA LEU A 12 -44.50 -1.74 -5.04
C LEU A 12 -43.68 -0.53 -4.56
N LYS A 13 -44.32 0.66 -4.58
CA LYS A 13 -43.74 1.92 -4.08
C LYS A 13 -43.51 1.88 -2.56
N THR A 14 -44.45 1.26 -1.83
CA THR A 14 -44.34 1.07 -0.37
C THR A 14 -43.20 0.11 -0.02
N VAL A 15 -43.11 -1.02 -0.73
CA VAL A 15 -41.95 -1.94 -0.60
C VAL A 15 -40.64 -1.22 -0.88
N SER A 16 -40.59 -0.42 -1.93
CA SER A 16 -39.39 0.38 -2.28
C SER A 16 -38.99 1.34 -1.15
N ARG A 17 -39.98 2.01 -0.53
CA ARG A 17 -39.71 2.92 0.59
C ARG A 17 -39.17 2.19 1.82
N VAL A 18 -39.77 1.05 2.19
CA VAL A 18 -39.29 0.25 3.34
C VAL A 18 -37.89 -0.28 3.08
N VAL A 19 -37.62 -0.81 1.87
CA VAL A 19 -36.31 -1.34 1.48
C VAL A 19 -35.22 -0.25 1.42
N ASN A 20 -35.62 1.02 1.20
CA ASN A 20 -34.70 2.16 1.13
C ASN A 20 -34.67 2.99 2.42
N ASP A 21 -35.37 2.57 3.49
CA ASP A 21 -35.53 3.30 4.74
C ASP A 21 -36.04 4.75 4.52
N GLU A 22 -36.88 4.94 3.49
CA GLU A 22 -37.49 6.24 3.17
C GLU A 22 -38.68 6.53 4.09
N PRO A 23 -38.85 7.77 4.56
CA PRO A 23 -39.97 8.13 5.44
C PRO A 23 -41.33 8.03 4.73
N GLY A 24 -42.39 7.92 5.52
CA GLY A 24 -43.78 7.94 5.03
C GLY A 24 -44.42 6.56 4.92
N VAL A 25 -43.89 5.59 5.64
CA VAL A 25 -44.52 4.27 5.87
C VAL A 25 -44.79 4.11 7.36
N THR A 26 -46.00 3.58 7.73
CA THR A 26 -46.32 3.29 9.13
C THR A 26 -45.53 2.10 9.65
N GLN A 27 -45.23 2.06 10.95
CA GLN A 27 -44.51 0.95 11.58
C GLN A 27 -45.16 -0.42 11.30
N GLU A 28 -46.47 -0.50 11.31
CA GLU A 28 -47.20 -1.73 11.01
C GLU A 28 -46.99 -2.19 9.58
N THR A 29 -46.99 -1.27 8.62
CA THR A 29 -46.73 -1.57 7.21
C THR A 29 -45.26 -1.97 6.98
N GLU A 30 -44.37 -1.28 7.67
CA GLU A 30 -42.92 -1.62 7.62
C GLU A 30 -42.66 -3.03 8.15
N ARG A 31 -43.27 -3.40 9.30
CA ARG A 31 -43.18 -4.73 9.89
C ARG A 31 -43.62 -5.83 8.88
N ARG A 32 -44.83 -5.64 8.28
CA ARG A 32 -45.37 -6.58 7.29
C ARG A 32 -44.46 -6.76 6.07
N VAL A 33 -43.86 -5.67 5.59
CA VAL A 33 -42.93 -5.73 4.45
C VAL A 33 -41.64 -6.45 4.84
N ARG A 34 -41.07 -6.17 6.03
CA ARG A 34 -39.87 -6.86 6.52
C ARG A 34 -40.13 -8.36 6.71
N GLU A 35 -41.24 -8.75 7.31
CA GLU A 35 -41.66 -10.16 7.44
C GLU A 35 -41.80 -10.86 6.07
N ALA A 36 -42.34 -10.16 5.07
CA ALA A 36 -42.43 -10.71 3.70
C ALA A 36 -41.06 -10.82 3.03
N ILE A 37 -40.14 -9.89 3.27
CA ILE A 37 -38.74 -9.93 2.79
C ILE A 37 -38.06 -11.17 3.35
N ASP A 38 -38.14 -11.36 4.68
CA ASP A 38 -37.48 -12.49 5.36
C ASP A 38 -38.06 -13.83 4.91
N ALA A 39 -39.38 -13.94 4.82
CA ALA A 39 -40.07 -15.15 4.42
C ALA A 39 -39.83 -15.57 2.95
N LEU A 40 -39.52 -14.62 2.07
CA LEU A 40 -39.21 -14.86 0.67
C LEU A 40 -37.70 -14.93 0.40
N GLY A 41 -36.85 -14.72 1.40
CA GLY A 41 -35.41 -14.61 1.22
C GLY A 41 -35.05 -13.49 0.23
N PHE A 42 -35.89 -12.44 0.16
CA PHE A 42 -35.67 -11.38 -0.83
C PHE A 42 -34.42 -10.58 -0.50
N ARG A 43 -33.44 -10.67 -1.38
CA ARG A 43 -32.27 -9.79 -1.34
C ARG A 43 -32.48 -8.64 -2.32
N ARG A 44 -32.20 -7.45 -1.82
CA ARG A 44 -32.23 -6.25 -2.67
C ARG A 44 -31.29 -6.42 -3.85
N ASN A 45 -31.79 -6.21 -5.05
CA ASN A 45 -30.96 -6.11 -6.24
C ASN A 45 -30.43 -4.68 -6.36
N ASP A 46 -29.14 -4.49 -6.07
CA ASP A 46 -28.49 -3.19 -6.12
C ASP A 46 -28.43 -2.59 -7.53
N SER A 47 -28.64 -3.40 -8.57
CA SER A 47 -28.70 -2.93 -9.98
C SER A 47 -29.74 -1.82 -10.19
N ALA A 48 -30.85 -1.82 -9.44
CA ALA A 48 -31.86 -0.77 -9.51
C ALA A 48 -31.43 0.55 -8.79
N ARG A 49 -30.51 0.45 -7.83
CA ARG A 49 -29.89 1.59 -7.13
C ARG A 49 -28.82 2.21 -8.03
N ILE A 50 -28.02 1.37 -8.69
CA ILE A 50 -27.00 1.74 -9.67
C ILE A 50 -27.62 2.59 -10.78
N LEU A 51 -28.75 2.15 -11.35
CA LEU A 51 -29.51 2.88 -12.39
C LEU A 51 -29.99 4.26 -11.94
N ARG A 52 -30.29 4.43 -10.64
CA ARG A 52 -30.78 5.72 -10.10
C ARG A 52 -29.68 6.66 -9.62
N LYS A 53 -28.59 6.11 -9.05
CA LYS A 53 -27.47 6.90 -8.49
C LYS A 53 -26.29 7.03 -9.44
N GLY A 54 -26.25 6.29 -10.54
CA GLY A 54 -25.14 6.25 -11.49
C GLY A 54 -23.85 5.64 -10.91
N ARG A 55 -23.90 5.06 -9.68
CA ARG A 55 -22.76 4.48 -8.97
C ARG A 55 -23.04 3.06 -8.52
N THR A 56 -22.02 2.21 -8.59
CA THR A 56 -22.10 0.79 -8.20
C THR A 56 -21.89 0.53 -6.72
N ALA A 57 -21.44 1.55 -5.98
CA ALA A 57 -20.96 1.44 -4.62
C ALA A 57 -19.88 0.36 -4.47
N THR A 58 -18.94 0.36 -5.43
CA THR A 58 -17.82 -0.58 -5.45
C THR A 58 -16.56 0.18 -5.86
N VAL A 59 -15.47 -0.01 -5.13
CA VAL A 59 -14.14 0.52 -5.45
C VAL A 59 -13.14 -0.61 -5.61
N GLY A 60 -12.16 -0.44 -6.49
CA GLY A 60 -11.09 -1.38 -6.72
C GLY A 60 -9.80 -0.96 -6.01
N LEU A 61 -9.07 -1.93 -5.45
CA LEU A 61 -7.71 -1.76 -4.96
C LEU A 61 -6.80 -2.75 -5.69
N VAL A 62 -5.86 -2.23 -6.47
CA VAL A 62 -4.80 -3.03 -7.09
C VAL A 62 -3.50 -2.73 -6.37
N LEU A 63 -2.83 -3.78 -5.89
CA LEU A 63 -1.59 -3.70 -5.14
C LEU A 63 -0.60 -4.76 -5.63
N GLU A 64 0.63 -4.73 -5.13
CA GLU A 64 1.66 -5.69 -5.51
C GLU A 64 1.29 -7.11 -5.07
N ASP A 65 1.20 -7.33 -3.77
CA ASP A 65 1.02 -8.66 -3.17
C ASP A 65 0.30 -8.55 -1.83
N LEU A 66 -0.89 -9.14 -1.72
CA LEU A 66 -1.66 -9.20 -0.46
C LEU A 66 -0.92 -9.95 0.67
N ALA A 67 0.04 -10.81 0.32
CA ALA A 67 0.82 -11.54 1.30
C ALA A 67 1.97 -10.70 1.90
N ASP A 68 2.28 -9.52 1.34
CA ASP A 68 3.26 -8.62 1.95
C ASP A 68 2.62 -7.87 3.13
N PRO A 69 3.19 -7.98 4.35
CA PRO A 69 2.68 -7.31 5.55
C PRO A 69 2.52 -5.79 5.42
N PHE A 70 3.22 -5.14 4.49
CA PHE A 70 3.07 -3.71 4.22
C PHE A 70 1.67 -3.37 3.69
N TYR A 71 1.11 -4.22 2.83
CA TYR A 71 -0.18 -3.93 2.18
C TYR A 71 -1.41 -4.28 3.03
N ALA A 72 -1.28 -5.10 4.07
CA ALA A 72 -2.42 -5.48 4.90
C ALA A 72 -3.03 -4.28 5.67
N PRO A 73 -2.26 -3.43 6.40
CA PRO A 73 -2.80 -2.23 7.04
C PRO A 73 -3.30 -1.19 6.04
N LEU A 74 -2.64 -1.05 4.88
CA LEU A 74 -3.09 -0.16 3.80
C LEU A 74 -4.46 -0.58 3.29
N SER A 75 -4.60 -1.86 2.94
CA SER A 75 -5.87 -2.44 2.49
C SER A 75 -6.99 -2.29 3.51
N GLY A 76 -6.72 -2.60 4.77
CA GLY A 76 -7.70 -2.45 5.85
C GLY A 76 -8.19 -1.02 6.02
N ALA A 77 -7.29 -0.04 5.90
CA ALA A 77 -7.65 1.38 5.96
C ALA A 77 -8.49 1.83 4.75
N VAL A 78 -8.16 1.35 3.54
CA VAL A 78 -8.98 1.61 2.35
C VAL A 78 -10.38 1.01 2.50
N GLU A 79 -10.46 -0.24 3.01
CA GLU A 79 -11.75 -0.91 3.25
C GLU A 79 -12.59 -0.18 4.29
N GLU A 80 -12.00 0.28 5.39
CA GLU A 80 -12.69 1.05 6.43
C GLU A 80 -13.34 2.30 5.85
N VAL A 81 -12.60 3.08 5.06
CA VAL A 81 -13.12 4.29 4.40
C VAL A 81 -14.19 3.93 3.38
N ALA A 82 -13.98 2.90 2.54
CA ALA A 82 -14.97 2.44 1.57
C ALA A 82 -16.28 2.03 2.26
N ARG A 83 -16.21 1.26 3.33
CA ARG A 83 -17.34 0.82 4.13
C ARG A 83 -18.10 2.00 4.75
N ALA A 84 -17.40 3.02 5.25
CA ALA A 84 -18.01 4.23 5.79
C ALA A 84 -18.83 4.98 4.73
N HIS A 85 -18.43 4.89 3.44
CA HIS A 85 -19.18 5.45 2.30
C HIS A 85 -20.20 4.46 1.70
N GLY A 86 -20.42 3.30 2.34
CA GLY A 86 -21.35 2.27 1.87
C GLY A 86 -20.89 1.58 0.58
N SER A 87 -19.58 1.54 0.32
CA SER A 87 -18.97 0.90 -0.84
C SER A 87 -18.28 -0.40 -0.47
N LEU A 88 -18.32 -1.38 -1.40
CA LEU A 88 -17.57 -2.62 -1.34
C LEU A 88 -16.17 -2.40 -1.91
N LEU A 89 -15.16 -3.01 -1.28
CA LEU A 89 -13.80 -3.04 -1.81
C LEU A 89 -13.51 -4.37 -2.52
N ILE A 90 -12.98 -4.31 -3.73
CA ILE A 90 -12.49 -5.47 -4.50
C ILE A 90 -10.98 -5.34 -4.64
N HIS A 91 -10.25 -6.38 -4.27
CA HIS A 91 -8.79 -6.44 -4.34
C HIS A 91 -8.28 -7.21 -5.54
N GLY A 92 -7.12 -6.80 -6.07
CA GLY A 92 -6.32 -7.55 -7.02
C GLY A 92 -4.83 -7.40 -6.74
N SER A 93 -4.05 -8.49 -6.90
CA SER A 93 -2.59 -8.47 -6.77
C SER A 93 -1.93 -8.55 -8.14
N SER A 94 -1.10 -7.55 -8.48
CA SER A 94 -0.36 -7.49 -9.75
C SER A 94 0.89 -8.38 -9.76
N GLY A 95 1.48 -8.66 -8.59
CA GLY A 95 2.74 -9.41 -8.49
C GLY A 95 3.94 -8.67 -9.09
N GLU A 96 3.96 -7.34 -9.08
CA GLU A 96 4.98 -6.50 -9.76
C GLU A 96 5.01 -6.68 -11.29
N ASP A 97 3.96 -7.26 -11.88
CA ASP A 97 3.83 -7.44 -13.33
C ASP A 97 2.96 -6.31 -13.92
N PRO A 98 3.53 -5.42 -14.76
CA PRO A 98 2.77 -4.34 -15.40
C PRO A 98 1.60 -4.82 -16.27
N ALA A 99 1.75 -5.95 -16.97
CA ALA A 99 0.69 -6.47 -17.83
C ALA A 99 -0.50 -7.00 -16.99
N ARG A 100 -0.18 -7.65 -15.88
CA ARG A 100 -1.22 -8.12 -14.93
C ARG A 100 -1.90 -6.96 -14.21
N GLU A 101 -1.17 -5.88 -13.88
CA GLU A 101 -1.76 -4.66 -13.34
C GLU A 101 -2.80 -4.09 -14.32
N GLU A 102 -2.42 -3.89 -15.59
CA GLU A 102 -3.32 -3.38 -16.63
C GLU A 102 -4.55 -4.26 -16.80
N GLU A 103 -4.38 -5.60 -16.88
CA GLU A 103 -5.48 -6.54 -16.95
C GLU A 103 -6.46 -6.40 -15.77
N LEU A 104 -5.94 -6.34 -14.55
CA LEU A 104 -6.75 -6.21 -13.33
C LEU A 104 -7.51 -4.89 -13.29
N VAL A 105 -6.83 -3.79 -13.59
CA VAL A 105 -7.43 -2.46 -13.59
C VAL A 105 -8.55 -2.37 -14.63
N LEU A 106 -8.30 -2.80 -15.86
CA LEU A 106 -9.32 -2.81 -16.92
C LEU A 106 -10.47 -3.76 -16.61
N ALA A 107 -10.19 -4.91 -15.98
CA ALA A 107 -11.25 -5.83 -15.52
C ALA A 107 -12.13 -5.22 -14.42
N LEU A 108 -11.58 -4.38 -13.53
CA LEU A 108 -12.34 -3.63 -12.54
C LEU A 108 -13.19 -2.54 -13.22
N CYS A 109 -12.62 -1.78 -14.17
CA CYS A 109 -13.35 -0.79 -14.95
C CYS A 109 -14.52 -1.42 -15.73
N ALA A 110 -14.30 -2.57 -16.38
CA ALA A 110 -15.35 -3.32 -17.07
C ALA A 110 -16.48 -3.78 -16.12
N ARG A 111 -16.19 -3.99 -14.84
CA ARG A 111 -17.19 -4.26 -13.79
C ARG A 111 -17.82 -3.01 -13.23
N ARG A 112 -17.49 -1.84 -13.81
CA ARG A 112 -18.02 -0.53 -13.43
C ARG A 112 -17.76 -0.17 -11.97
N VAL A 113 -16.54 -0.43 -11.47
CA VAL A 113 -16.16 0.16 -10.18
C VAL A 113 -16.26 1.68 -10.28
N ASP A 114 -16.68 2.33 -9.20
CA ASP A 114 -16.81 3.78 -9.15
C ASP A 114 -15.45 4.48 -9.14
N GLY A 115 -14.43 3.80 -8.61
CA GLY A 115 -13.08 4.30 -8.59
C GLY A 115 -12.04 3.27 -8.20
N LEU A 116 -10.78 3.65 -8.32
CA LEU A 116 -9.62 2.81 -8.16
C LEU A 116 -8.59 3.43 -7.21
N VAL A 117 -8.02 2.61 -6.34
CA VAL A 117 -6.76 2.87 -5.65
C VAL A 117 -5.73 1.92 -6.24
N VAL A 118 -4.59 2.43 -6.72
CA VAL A 118 -3.59 1.62 -7.43
C VAL A 118 -2.22 1.82 -6.82
N VAL A 119 -1.55 0.72 -6.48
CA VAL A 119 -0.11 0.66 -6.21
C VAL A 119 0.57 0.28 -7.53
N PRO A 120 1.26 1.21 -8.22
CA PRO A 120 1.81 0.97 -9.55
C PRO A 120 2.89 -0.10 -9.62
N ALA A 121 2.73 -1.09 -10.48
CA ALA A 121 3.80 -1.94 -10.99
C ALA A 121 4.34 -1.40 -12.33
N SER A 122 3.51 -0.66 -13.08
CA SER A 122 3.86 -0.04 -14.35
C SER A 122 4.50 1.33 -14.19
N THR A 123 5.24 1.77 -15.21
CA THR A 123 5.72 3.15 -15.38
C THR A 123 4.94 3.90 -16.48
N ASP A 124 3.91 3.30 -17.04
CA ASP A 124 3.06 3.89 -18.06
C ASP A 124 1.59 3.48 -17.83
N HIS A 125 0.77 4.45 -17.42
CA HIS A 125 -0.65 4.23 -17.10
C HIS A 125 -1.59 4.90 -18.11
N ARG A 126 -1.10 5.23 -19.32
CA ARG A 126 -1.96 5.84 -20.38
C ARG A 126 -3.13 4.95 -20.78
N TYR A 127 -3.07 3.65 -20.54
CA TYR A 127 -4.19 2.74 -20.71
C TYR A 127 -5.43 3.12 -19.89
N LEU A 128 -5.24 3.90 -18.80
CA LEU A 128 -6.34 4.41 -17.97
C LEU A 128 -6.99 5.70 -18.50
N GLU A 129 -6.36 6.42 -19.43
CA GLU A 129 -6.90 7.71 -19.92
C GLU A 129 -8.35 7.61 -20.42
N PRO A 130 -8.76 6.58 -21.19
CA PRO A 130 -10.15 6.44 -21.61
C PRO A 130 -11.13 6.27 -20.45
N GLU A 131 -10.74 5.51 -19.42
CA GLU A 131 -11.55 5.22 -18.24
C GLU A 131 -11.70 6.48 -17.36
N LEU A 132 -10.61 7.23 -17.19
CA LEU A 132 -10.63 8.51 -16.48
C LEU A 132 -11.53 9.53 -17.21
N ALA A 133 -11.44 9.58 -18.55
CA ALA A 133 -12.32 10.41 -19.38
C ALA A 133 -13.80 9.98 -19.30
N ALA A 134 -14.06 8.68 -19.08
CA ALA A 134 -15.40 8.15 -18.86
C ALA A 134 -15.93 8.38 -17.42
N GLY A 135 -15.13 8.98 -16.52
CA GLY A 135 -15.53 9.39 -15.18
C GLY A 135 -15.12 8.43 -14.06
N VAL A 136 -14.30 7.42 -14.33
CA VAL A 136 -13.68 6.60 -13.27
C VAL A 136 -12.66 7.47 -12.51
N ALA A 137 -12.78 7.55 -11.19
CA ALA A 137 -11.77 8.22 -10.36
C ALA A 137 -10.62 7.26 -10.04
N ALA A 138 -9.36 7.75 -10.09
CA ALA A 138 -8.21 6.95 -9.70
C ALA A 138 -7.27 7.75 -8.78
N VAL A 139 -6.77 7.08 -7.75
CA VAL A 139 -5.74 7.58 -6.83
C VAL A 139 -4.61 6.57 -6.78
N PHE A 140 -3.38 7.04 -6.94
CA PHE A 140 -2.19 6.22 -6.86
C PHE A 140 -1.57 6.33 -5.46
N VAL A 141 -1.11 5.20 -4.93
CA VAL A 141 -0.56 5.13 -3.58
C VAL A 141 0.78 4.40 -3.58
N ASP A 142 1.68 4.77 -2.66
CA ASP A 142 3.05 4.24 -2.50
C ASP A 142 4.01 4.62 -3.64
N ARG A 143 3.53 4.62 -4.88
CA ARG A 143 4.30 4.97 -6.09
C ARG A 143 3.50 5.92 -6.97
N PRO A 144 4.16 6.86 -7.69
CA PRO A 144 3.46 7.77 -8.59
C PRO A 144 2.99 7.04 -9.86
N PRO A 145 1.93 7.53 -10.51
CA PRO A 145 1.55 7.05 -11.84
C PRO A 145 2.63 7.42 -12.87
N GLY A 146 2.86 6.53 -13.82
CA GLY A 146 3.69 6.85 -14.97
C GLY A 146 2.85 7.47 -16.10
N ARG A 147 3.35 8.55 -16.69
CA ARG A 147 2.85 9.20 -17.92
C ARG A 147 1.42 9.73 -17.91
N ILE A 148 0.73 9.71 -16.80
CA ILE A 148 -0.57 10.37 -16.60
C ILE A 148 -0.51 11.25 -15.35
N SER A 149 -1.44 12.21 -15.28
CA SER A 149 -1.60 13.05 -14.08
C SER A 149 -2.79 12.55 -13.27
N ALA A 150 -2.53 12.14 -12.01
CA ALA A 150 -3.55 11.66 -11.10
C ALA A 150 -3.17 11.95 -9.64
N ASP A 151 -4.18 11.97 -8.76
CA ASP A 151 -3.94 12.13 -7.34
C ASP A 151 -3.02 11.03 -6.81
N THR A 152 -2.07 11.41 -5.95
CA THR A 152 -1.01 10.49 -5.53
C THR A 152 -0.71 10.68 -4.03
N VAL A 153 -0.60 9.57 -3.30
CA VAL A 153 -0.21 9.56 -1.87
C VAL A 153 1.04 8.70 -1.72
N LEU A 154 2.12 9.30 -1.28
CA LEU A 154 3.45 8.69 -1.19
C LEU A 154 4.00 8.77 0.22
N SER A 155 5.04 7.98 0.51
CA SER A 155 5.93 8.17 1.66
C SER A 155 7.22 8.88 1.26
N ASP A 156 7.84 9.59 2.23
CA ASP A 156 9.17 10.17 2.08
C ASP A 156 10.25 9.07 2.11
N ASN A 157 10.35 8.33 1.00
CA ASN A 157 11.33 7.25 0.83
C ASN A 157 12.77 7.78 0.81
N TYR A 158 12.98 8.93 0.16
CA TYR A 158 14.29 9.57 0.07
C TYR A 158 14.79 10.04 1.43
N GLY A 159 13.99 10.84 2.15
CA GLY A 159 14.35 11.34 3.46
C GLY A 159 14.46 10.23 4.51
N GLY A 160 13.61 9.20 4.42
CA GLY A 160 13.71 8.02 5.26
C GLY A 160 15.04 7.28 5.10
N ALA A 161 15.46 7.04 3.86
CA ALA A 161 16.73 6.39 3.56
C ALA A 161 17.94 7.25 4.02
N ARG A 162 17.85 8.57 3.88
CA ARG A 162 18.87 9.47 4.43
C ARG A 162 19.00 9.30 5.95
N ARG A 163 17.88 9.33 6.67
CA ARG A 163 17.87 9.15 8.15
C ARG A 163 18.48 7.83 8.58
N ALA A 164 18.24 6.73 7.85
CA ALA A 164 18.86 5.43 8.12
C ALA A 164 20.40 5.50 8.06
N VAL A 165 20.93 6.10 6.99
CA VAL A 165 22.38 6.24 6.79
C VAL A 165 22.99 7.22 7.79
N GLU A 166 22.36 8.38 8.00
CA GLU A 166 22.78 9.38 8.99
C GLU A 166 22.86 8.79 10.40
N HIS A 167 21.89 7.94 10.75
CA HIS A 167 21.88 7.22 12.02
C HIS A 167 23.07 6.28 12.16
N LEU A 168 23.31 5.42 11.17
CA LEU A 168 24.47 4.50 11.17
C LEU A 168 25.81 5.26 11.18
N ALA A 169 25.93 6.31 10.37
CA ALA A 169 27.14 7.14 10.33
C ALA A 169 27.39 7.87 11.68
N GLY A 170 26.30 8.30 12.35
CA GLY A 170 26.35 8.90 13.68
C GLY A 170 26.83 7.93 14.75
N HIS A 171 26.63 6.62 14.59
CA HIS A 171 27.18 5.58 15.48
C HIS A 171 28.58 5.10 15.07
N GLY A 172 29.25 5.83 14.16
CA GLY A 172 30.65 5.60 13.81
C GLY A 172 30.87 4.70 12.60
N HIS A 173 29.81 4.20 11.98
CA HIS A 173 29.98 3.38 10.77
C HIS A 173 30.46 4.20 9.58
N ARG A 174 31.48 3.70 8.90
CA ARG A 174 32.06 4.32 7.69
C ARG A 174 31.88 3.44 6.46
N ARG A 175 31.71 2.15 6.66
CA ARG A 175 31.45 1.15 5.63
C ARG A 175 30.02 0.65 5.80
N ILE A 176 29.09 1.30 5.11
CA ILE A 176 27.65 1.03 5.19
C ILE A 176 27.21 0.42 3.85
N GLY A 177 26.70 -0.80 3.88
CA GLY A 177 26.16 -1.48 2.70
C GLY A 177 24.67 -1.19 2.52
N PHE A 178 24.20 -1.24 1.27
CA PHE A 178 22.79 -1.14 0.92
C PHE A 178 22.34 -2.38 0.13
N ILE A 179 21.30 -3.05 0.62
CA ILE A 179 20.62 -4.14 -0.11
C ILE A 179 19.18 -3.72 -0.36
N GLY A 180 18.82 -3.53 -1.62
CA GLY A 180 17.51 -3.04 -2.03
C GLY A 180 16.88 -3.86 -3.14
N ASP A 181 15.66 -3.48 -3.45
CA ASP A 181 14.86 -4.04 -4.53
C ASP A 181 15.34 -3.54 -5.91
N HIS A 182 14.65 -3.98 -6.95
CA HIS A 182 15.00 -3.62 -8.33
C HIS A 182 14.85 -2.10 -8.56
N PRO A 183 15.85 -1.41 -9.14
CA PRO A 183 15.86 0.05 -9.27
C PRO A 183 14.78 0.61 -10.22
N ARG A 184 14.06 -0.23 -10.96
CA ARG A 184 12.88 0.17 -11.73
C ARG A 184 11.69 0.54 -10.82
N ILE A 185 11.67 0.01 -9.59
CA ILE A 185 10.64 0.28 -8.60
C ILE A 185 10.91 1.66 -8.01
N HIS A 186 9.94 2.55 -8.07
CA HIS A 186 10.09 3.96 -7.64
C HIS A 186 10.60 4.08 -6.21
N THR A 187 10.01 3.34 -5.26
CA THR A 187 10.39 3.37 -3.85
C THR A 187 11.82 2.90 -3.64
N ALA A 188 12.25 1.85 -4.35
CA ALA A 188 13.62 1.34 -4.30
C ALA A 188 14.64 2.36 -4.88
N ALA A 189 14.29 3.01 -5.99
CA ALA A 189 15.13 4.06 -6.58
C ALA A 189 15.30 5.26 -5.64
N GLU A 190 14.21 5.71 -5.00
CA GLU A 190 14.26 6.83 -4.04
C GLU A 190 15.06 6.48 -2.78
N ARG A 191 14.92 5.25 -2.26
CA ARG A 191 15.71 4.77 -1.11
C ARG A 191 17.19 4.68 -1.46
N LEU A 192 17.53 4.18 -2.65
CA LEU A 192 18.92 4.17 -3.14
C LEU A 192 19.47 5.60 -3.30
N ARG A 193 18.68 6.52 -3.84
CA ARG A 193 19.08 7.92 -4.00
C ARG A 193 19.35 8.57 -2.64
N GLY A 194 18.48 8.31 -1.66
CA GLY A 194 18.64 8.78 -0.28
C GLY A 194 19.90 8.23 0.39
N TYR A 195 20.15 6.92 0.24
CA TYR A 195 21.37 6.27 0.72
C TYR A 195 22.62 6.94 0.13
N ARG A 196 22.70 7.08 -1.19
CA ARG A 196 23.86 7.68 -1.87
C ARG A 196 24.08 9.13 -1.46
N SER A 197 23.02 9.89 -1.34
CA SER A 197 23.10 11.30 -0.91
C SER A 197 23.62 11.42 0.52
N ALA A 198 23.12 10.65 1.46
CA ALA A 198 23.58 10.70 2.84
C ALA A 198 25.03 10.23 3.01
N MET A 199 25.45 9.21 2.26
CA MET A 199 26.87 8.78 2.22
C MET A 199 27.78 9.91 1.71
N ALA A 200 27.38 10.58 0.62
CA ALA A 200 28.14 11.69 0.04
C ALA A 200 28.22 12.89 1.02
N ASP A 201 27.10 13.27 1.63
CA ASP A 201 27.04 14.39 2.59
C ASP A 201 27.87 14.12 3.85
N ALA A 202 27.99 12.84 4.25
CA ALA A 202 28.85 12.41 5.34
C ALA A 202 30.34 12.24 4.94
N GLY A 203 30.69 12.49 3.69
CA GLY A 203 32.04 12.26 3.16
C GLY A 203 32.46 10.79 3.15
N LEU A 204 31.47 9.87 3.10
CA LEU A 204 31.72 8.43 3.15
C LEU A 204 31.78 7.83 1.73
N PRO A 205 32.68 6.88 1.48
CA PRO A 205 32.78 6.23 0.17
C PRO A 205 31.59 5.29 -0.06
N VAL A 206 31.18 5.16 -1.33
CA VAL A 206 30.26 4.10 -1.80
C VAL A 206 31.03 3.19 -2.73
N ALA A 207 31.62 2.12 -2.20
CA ALA A 207 32.31 1.13 -3.03
C ALA A 207 31.30 0.34 -3.88
N ALA A 208 31.72 -0.06 -5.08
CA ALA A 208 30.83 -0.78 -6.01
C ALA A 208 30.24 -2.08 -5.42
N GLY A 209 30.98 -2.74 -4.52
CA GLY A 209 30.54 -3.96 -3.84
C GLY A 209 29.58 -3.73 -2.65
N TRP A 210 29.34 -2.49 -2.22
CA TRP A 210 28.51 -2.18 -1.06
C TRP A 210 27.05 -1.89 -1.41
N THR A 211 26.69 -1.99 -2.67
CA THR A 211 25.30 -1.82 -3.12
C THR A 211 24.87 -3.06 -3.88
N SER A 212 23.77 -3.68 -3.48
CA SER A 212 23.13 -4.79 -4.16
C SER A 212 21.66 -4.48 -4.41
N LEU A 213 21.25 -4.54 -5.67
CA LEU A 213 19.90 -4.23 -6.13
C LEU A 213 19.35 -5.41 -6.92
N GLY A 214 18.05 -5.67 -6.80
CA GLY A 214 17.38 -6.72 -7.58
C GLY A 214 16.33 -7.45 -6.76
N SER A 215 16.01 -8.69 -7.16
CA SER A 215 14.98 -9.51 -6.52
C SER A 215 15.16 -9.61 -4.99
N THR A 216 14.05 -9.57 -4.26
CA THR A 216 14.03 -9.77 -2.80
C THR A 216 14.03 -11.25 -2.39
N GLU A 217 14.33 -12.15 -3.33
CA GLU A 217 14.41 -13.57 -3.06
C GLU A 217 15.40 -13.88 -1.92
N PRO A 218 14.98 -14.67 -0.90
CA PRO A 218 15.79 -14.89 0.30
C PRO A 218 17.20 -15.44 0.02
N ALA A 219 17.35 -16.35 -0.93
CA ALA A 219 18.66 -16.94 -1.26
C ALA A 219 19.64 -15.89 -1.78
N ARG A 220 19.17 -14.99 -2.70
CA ARG A 220 19.99 -13.88 -3.21
C ARG A 220 20.37 -12.90 -2.09
N VAL A 221 19.38 -12.46 -1.32
CA VAL A 221 19.61 -11.50 -0.23
C VAL A 221 20.58 -12.06 0.79
N ALA A 222 20.45 -13.33 1.18
CA ALA A 222 21.35 -13.99 2.12
C ALA A 222 22.80 -14.05 1.57
N ALA A 223 22.96 -14.41 0.30
CA ALA A 223 24.28 -14.43 -0.35
C ALA A 223 24.93 -13.03 -0.34
N GLU A 224 24.17 -11.97 -0.65
CA GLU A 224 24.66 -10.61 -0.63
C GLU A 224 25.00 -10.11 0.79
N CYS A 225 24.20 -10.46 1.80
CA CYS A 225 24.51 -10.17 3.20
C CYS A 225 25.85 -10.81 3.59
N VAL A 226 26.05 -12.10 3.27
CA VAL A 226 27.31 -12.81 3.55
C VAL A 226 28.47 -12.16 2.81
N ARG A 227 28.32 -11.88 1.52
CA ARG A 227 29.37 -11.26 0.72
C ARG A 227 29.80 -9.90 1.27
N MET A 228 28.84 -9.04 1.59
CA MET A 228 29.12 -7.68 2.07
C MET A 228 29.73 -7.66 3.46
N THR A 229 29.36 -8.62 4.33
CA THR A 229 29.84 -8.69 5.73
C THR A 229 31.06 -9.59 5.90
N SER A 230 31.73 -10.00 4.82
CA SER A 230 32.90 -10.88 4.86
C SER A 230 34.10 -10.27 4.17
N GLY A 231 35.32 -10.63 4.62
CA GLY A 231 36.58 -10.21 4.01
C GLY A 231 37.09 -8.85 4.52
N PRO A 232 38.22 -8.38 3.94
CA PRO A 232 38.91 -7.18 4.42
C PRO A 232 38.13 -5.89 4.20
N ASP A 233 37.32 -5.83 3.14
CA ASP A 233 36.47 -4.67 2.80
C ASP A 233 35.02 -4.83 3.29
N ALA A 234 34.82 -5.70 4.28
CA ALA A 234 33.50 -5.95 4.85
C ALA A 234 32.84 -4.66 5.36
N VAL A 235 31.55 -4.51 5.08
CA VAL A 235 30.77 -3.42 5.68
C VAL A 235 30.56 -3.71 7.17
N THR A 236 30.52 -2.66 7.96
CA THR A 236 30.26 -2.74 9.40
C THR A 236 28.79 -2.52 9.75
N ALA A 237 28.01 -2.04 8.78
CA ALA A 237 26.58 -1.86 8.88
C ALA A 237 25.87 -2.12 7.56
N LEU A 238 24.61 -2.55 7.67
CA LEU A 238 23.73 -2.75 6.52
C LEU A 238 22.49 -1.86 6.67
N PHE A 239 22.14 -1.19 5.58
CA PHE A 239 20.82 -0.61 5.39
C PHE A 239 20.05 -1.47 4.40
N THR A 240 18.88 -1.97 4.78
CA THR A 240 18.03 -2.85 3.97
C THR A 240 16.80 -2.12 3.47
N GLY A 241 16.52 -2.27 2.18
CA GLY A 241 15.61 -1.40 1.44
C GLY A 241 14.11 -1.73 1.61
N ASN A 242 13.71 -2.83 2.25
CA ASN A 242 12.33 -3.15 2.61
C ASN A 242 12.27 -4.24 3.69
N ASN A 243 11.06 -4.53 4.22
CA ASN A 243 10.81 -5.53 5.27
C ASN A 243 11.30 -6.94 4.89
N ARG A 244 11.06 -7.40 3.66
CA ARG A 244 11.45 -8.75 3.18
C ARG A 244 12.97 -8.92 3.17
N VAL A 245 13.68 -7.91 2.68
CA VAL A 245 15.15 -7.86 2.70
C VAL A 245 15.64 -7.80 4.15
N THR A 246 15.01 -7.00 5.00
CA THR A 246 15.38 -6.87 6.42
C THR A 246 15.26 -8.19 7.16
N VAL A 247 14.13 -8.89 7.05
CA VAL A 247 13.90 -10.19 7.70
C VAL A 247 14.95 -11.23 7.24
N THR A 248 15.27 -11.25 5.96
CA THR A 248 16.30 -12.16 5.43
C THR A 248 17.69 -11.79 5.93
N ALA A 249 18.03 -10.51 5.99
CA ALA A 249 19.29 -10.04 6.54
C ALA A 249 19.44 -10.42 8.02
N VAL A 250 18.41 -10.20 8.84
CA VAL A 250 18.38 -10.63 10.26
C VAL A 250 18.66 -12.11 10.39
N ARG A 251 17.95 -12.95 9.66
CA ARG A 251 18.15 -14.42 9.70
C ARG A 251 19.59 -14.80 9.34
N THR A 252 20.14 -14.17 8.29
CA THR A 252 21.48 -14.46 7.78
C THR A 252 22.56 -14.03 8.76
N LEU A 253 22.46 -12.83 9.33
CA LEU A 253 23.41 -12.30 10.29
C LEU A 253 23.40 -13.12 11.57
N THR A 254 22.20 -13.45 12.11
CA THR A 254 22.05 -14.26 13.32
C THR A 254 22.62 -15.68 13.13
N ALA A 255 22.24 -16.36 12.05
CA ALA A 255 22.70 -17.73 11.80
C ALA A 255 24.22 -17.81 11.55
N GLY A 256 24.80 -16.75 10.98
CA GLY A 256 26.26 -16.67 10.71
C GLY A 256 27.10 -16.13 11.86
N GLY A 257 26.51 -15.72 13.00
CA GLY A 257 27.21 -15.05 14.09
C GLY A 257 27.94 -13.77 13.67
N ARG A 258 27.40 -13.05 12.68
CA ARG A 258 28.05 -11.90 12.05
C ARG A 258 27.69 -10.61 12.77
N ALA A 259 28.69 -9.88 13.20
CA ALA A 259 28.53 -8.58 13.84
C ALA A 259 28.46 -7.48 12.76
N ALA A 260 27.27 -7.07 12.39
CA ALA A 260 27.04 -5.89 11.58
C ALA A 260 25.80 -5.16 12.10
N ALA A 261 25.91 -3.84 12.28
CA ALA A 261 24.74 -3.04 12.60
C ALA A 261 23.71 -3.10 11.46
N LEU A 262 22.42 -3.00 11.80
CA LEU A 262 21.34 -3.14 10.82
C LEU A 262 20.28 -2.08 11.02
N VAL A 263 19.94 -1.37 9.96
CA VAL A 263 18.74 -0.55 9.86
C VAL A 263 17.90 -1.04 8.70
N GLY A 264 16.62 -1.35 8.96
CA GLY A 264 15.67 -1.74 7.92
C GLY A 264 14.82 -0.57 7.44
N PHE A 265 14.33 -0.63 6.20
CA PHE A 265 13.19 0.16 5.78
C PHE A 265 11.93 -0.70 5.91
N ASP A 266 10.82 -0.08 6.30
CA ASP A 266 9.57 -0.68 6.73
C ASP A 266 9.67 -1.42 8.08
N ASP A 267 8.71 -1.13 8.95
CA ASP A 267 8.55 -1.88 10.18
C ASP A 267 7.89 -3.24 9.90
N PHE A 268 8.13 -4.22 10.74
CA PHE A 268 7.56 -5.53 10.61
C PHE A 268 7.23 -6.13 11.97
N GLU A 269 6.25 -7.03 11.98
CA GLU A 269 5.86 -7.76 13.17
C GLU A 269 7.08 -8.49 13.77
N MET A 270 7.22 -8.45 15.07
CA MET A 270 8.32 -9.02 15.85
C MET A 270 9.66 -8.28 15.78
N ALA A 271 9.79 -7.16 15.05
CA ALA A 271 11.05 -6.40 15.01
C ALA A 271 11.55 -5.93 16.38
N ASP A 272 10.64 -5.69 17.31
CA ASP A 272 10.88 -5.29 18.70
C ASP A 272 11.13 -6.48 19.65
N LEU A 273 10.76 -7.70 19.26
CA LEU A 273 10.92 -8.91 20.07
C LEU A 273 12.30 -9.58 19.86
N LEU A 274 13.04 -9.16 18.87
CA LEU A 274 14.39 -9.66 18.60
C LEU A 274 15.41 -9.07 19.59
N SER A 275 16.57 -9.71 19.73
CA SER A 275 17.63 -9.22 20.61
C SER A 275 18.97 -9.14 19.85
N PRO A 276 19.46 -7.92 19.53
CA PRO A 276 18.78 -6.63 19.72
C PRO A 276 17.55 -6.50 18.83
N GLY A 277 16.58 -5.65 19.25
CA GLY A 277 15.45 -5.28 18.41
C GLY A 277 15.91 -4.59 17.14
N VAL A 278 15.16 -4.72 16.04
CA VAL A 278 15.58 -4.18 14.74
C VAL A 278 15.18 -2.72 14.62
N THR A 279 16.17 -1.86 14.48
CA THR A 279 16.00 -0.44 14.14
C THR A 279 15.49 -0.30 12.72
N VAL A 280 14.41 0.46 12.53
CA VAL A 280 13.78 0.60 11.23
C VAL A 280 13.39 2.05 10.91
N VAL A 281 13.32 2.34 9.61
CA VAL A 281 12.59 3.51 9.10
C VAL A 281 11.16 3.06 8.80
N ALA A 282 10.22 3.44 9.66
CA ALA A 282 8.83 3.06 9.54
C ALA A 282 8.05 4.04 8.67
N GLN A 283 7.24 3.50 7.79
CA GLN A 283 6.14 4.17 7.12
C GLN A 283 4.85 4.03 7.94
N ASP A 284 3.78 4.68 7.50
CA ASP A 284 2.42 4.46 8.00
C ASP A 284 1.51 3.96 6.85
N PRO A 285 1.51 2.65 6.57
CA PRO A 285 0.69 2.10 5.48
C PRO A 285 -0.81 2.33 5.68
N ALA A 286 -1.27 2.33 6.94
CA ALA A 286 -2.69 2.60 7.24
C ALA A 286 -3.06 4.04 6.89
N GLU A 287 -2.19 5.01 7.22
CA GLU A 287 -2.44 6.41 6.86
C GLU A 287 -2.34 6.64 5.35
N LEU A 288 -1.40 5.96 4.64
CA LEU A 288 -1.36 5.95 3.17
C LEU A 288 -2.70 5.49 2.58
N GLY A 289 -3.22 4.36 3.03
CA GLY A 289 -4.50 3.82 2.58
C GLY A 289 -5.68 4.74 2.90
N ARG A 290 -5.71 5.28 4.11
CA ARG A 290 -6.75 6.20 4.55
C ARG A 290 -6.78 7.48 3.71
N ARG A 291 -5.60 8.09 3.45
CA ARG A 291 -5.50 9.29 2.61
C ARG A 291 -5.87 9.02 1.16
N ALA A 292 -5.40 7.91 0.60
CA ALA A 292 -5.73 7.53 -0.77
C ALA A 292 -7.25 7.32 -0.94
N ALA A 293 -7.88 6.56 -0.05
CA ALA A 293 -9.32 6.34 -0.08
C ALA A 293 -10.12 7.62 0.16
N ALA A 294 -9.74 8.44 1.15
CA ALA A 294 -10.41 9.72 1.41
C ALA A 294 -10.34 10.63 0.16
N ARG A 295 -9.19 10.68 -0.51
CA ARG A 295 -9.04 11.45 -1.75
C ARG A 295 -9.89 10.89 -2.88
N LEU A 296 -9.96 9.57 -3.02
CA LEU A 296 -10.84 8.91 -3.99
C LEU A 296 -12.31 9.31 -3.78
N PHE A 297 -12.81 9.23 -2.56
CA PHE A 297 -14.20 9.60 -2.28
C PHE A 297 -14.47 11.09 -2.47
N GLN A 298 -13.52 11.98 -2.16
CA GLN A 298 -13.63 13.40 -2.53
C GLN A 298 -13.84 13.58 -4.04
N ARG A 299 -13.07 12.89 -4.88
CA ARG A 299 -13.24 12.92 -6.34
C ARG A 299 -14.61 12.36 -6.75
N LEU A 300 -14.99 11.23 -6.18
CA LEU A 300 -16.30 10.64 -6.42
C LEU A 300 -17.44 11.59 -6.01
N ASP A 301 -17.28 12.37 -4.96
CA ASP A 301 -18.29 13.35 -4.51
C ASP A 301 -18.24 14.68 -5.27
N GLY A 302 -17.45 14.74 -6.33
CA GLY A 302 -17.44 15.85 -7.27
C GLY A 302 -16.35 16.90 -7.00
N ALA A 303 -15.33 16.61 -6.17
CA ALA A 303 -14.21 17.52 -6.02
C ALA A 303 -13.47 17.69 -7.36
N VAL A 304 -13.43 18.91 -7.84
CA VAL A 304 -12.72 19.32 -9.06
C VAL A 304 -11.39 19.98 -8.70
N GLY A 305 -10.47 20.04 -9.65
CA GLY A 305 -9.15 20.65 -9.50
C GLY A 305 -8.04 19.73 -9.99
N ASP A 306 -6.85 20.29 -10.08
CA ASP A 306 -5.67 19.55 -10.49
C ASP A 306 -5.39 18.38 -9.56
N PRO A 307 -4.80 17.30 -10.07
CA PRO A 307 -4.31 16.20 -9.23
C PRO A 307 -3.32 16.68 -8.18
N ASP A 308 -3.46 16.17 -6.97
CA ASP A 308 -2.64 16.52 -5.81
C ASP A 308 -1.62 15.42 -5.49
N ARG A 309 -0.47 15.81 -4.96
CA ARG A 309 0.58 14.90 -4.52
C ARG A 309 0.85 15.10 -3.03
N LEU A 310 0.37 14.18 -2.22
CA LEU A 310 0.63 14.13 -0.79
C LEU A 310 1.83 13.23 -0.50
N VAL A 311 2.79 13.70 0.29
CA VAL A 311 3.93 12.91 0.77
C VAL A 311 3.88 12.84 2.29
N LEU A 312 3.73 11.62 2.83
CA LEU A 312 3.71 11.37 4.26
C LEU A 312 5.14 11.18 4.79
N PRO A 313 5.44 11.70 6.00
CA PRO A 313 6.74 11.51 6.61
C PRO A 313 6.96 10.06 7.03
N THR A 314 8.23 9.64 7.07
CA THR A 314 8.65 8.38 7.69
C THR A 314 9.33 8.65 9.03
N ARG A 315 9.39 7.64 9.91
CA ARG A 315 9.97 7.76 11.24
C ARG A 315 11.07 6.73 11.45
N LEU A 316 12.22 7.15 11.99
CA LEU A 316 13.22 6.20 12.50
C LEU A 316 12.78 5.72 13.89
N ILE A 317 12.72 4.40 14.06
CA ILE A 317 12.41 3.72 15.32
C ILE A 317 13.66 2.95 15.74
N THR A 318 14.34 3.43 16.76
CA THR A 318 15.56 2.85 17.28
C THR A 318 15.22 1.70 18.24
N ARG A 319 15.92 0.54 18.07
CA ARG A 319 15.66 -0.68 18.85
C ARG A 319 16.93 -1.47 19.21
N GLY A 320 18.09 -0.96 18.87
CA GLY A 320 19.39 -1.53 19.26
C GLY A 320 20.20 -2.13 18.13
N SER A 321 19.62 -2.59 17.01
CA SER A 321 20.41 -3.18 15.92
C SER A 321 21.22 -2.15 15.12
N GLY A 322 20.72 -0.92 15.00
CA GLY A 322 21.37 0.17 14.31
C GLY A 322 22.35 0.96 15.19
N GLU A 323 22.34 0.74 16.49
CA GLU A 323 23.10 1.45 17.52
C GLU A 323 24.38 0.70 17.95
N GLN A 324 24.63 -0.48 17.40
CA GLN A 324 25.84 -1.24 17.66
C GLN A 324 27.05 -0.52 17.08
N PRO A 325 28.14 -0.31 17.81
CA PRO A 325 29.34 0.31 17.26
C PRO A 325 30.01 -0.61 16.22
N PRO A 326 30.77 -0.03 15.26
CA PRO A 326 31.55 -0.85 14.35
C PRO A 326 32.54 -1.74 15.13
N ALA A 327 32.66 -2.98 14.70
CA ALA A 327 33.70 -3.86 15.23
C ALA A 327 35.08 -3.23 14.95
N PRO A 328 36.03 -3.35 15.89
CA PRO A 328 37.36 -2.76 15.80
C PRO A 328 38.16 -3.28 14.58
#